data_907d09657367b98e10a2737f04105454
#
_entry.id   907d09657367b98e10a2737f04105454
#
_cell.length_a   1.000
_cell.length_b   1.000
_cell.length_c   1.000
_cell.angle_alpha   90.00
_cell.angle_beta   90.00
_cell.angle_gamma   90.00
#
_symmetry.space_group_name_H-M   'P 1'
#
loop_
_entity.id
_entity.type
_entity.pdbx_description
1 polymer ?
#
loop_
_entity_poly.entity_id
_entity_poly.type
_entity_poly.pdbx_seq_one_letter_code
_entity_poly.pdbx_strand_id
1 'polypeptide(L)'
;FTIFAPLNNRGREPQINHKIMSVKIRLQRHGKKGKPFYWVVAADARSKRDGKFLEKIGTYNPNTNPATIDLNLDKAVQWLHNGAQPTDTARAILSYKGALLKHHLDGGVRKGALTQEQADAKLAAWLDEKANKVDAKKAGLSKADEAAKAKALKAEKEANAKRIAAQAEAAKVEEVAEVEAEVEAPAV
;
A
#
# COMPACT_ATOMS: atom_id res chain seq x y z
N PHE A 1 -1.35 -27.13 78.21
CA PHE A 1 -1.25 -25.74 77.67
C PHE A 1 -0.80 -25.83 76.22
N THR A 2 -1.78 -25.80 75.31
CA THR A 2 -1.50 -25.86 73.87
C THR A 2 -1.55 -24.42 73.35
N ILE A 3 -0.39 -23.88 72.92
CA ILE A 3 -0.29 -22.55 72.38
C ILE A 3 -0.60 -22.65 70.90
N PHE A 4 -1.76 -22.18 70.47
CA PHE A 4 -2.11 -21.99 69.06
C PHE A 4 -1.35 -20.79 68.50
N ALA A 5 -0.46 -21.04 67.57
CA ALA A 5 0.20 -19.99 66.78
C ALA A 5 -0.82 -19.43 65.77
N PRO A 6 -0.90 -18.10 65.59
CA PRO A 6 -1.80 -17.51 64.58
C PRO A 6 -1.31 -17.81 63.18
N LEU A 7 -2.18 -18.33 62.35
CA LEU A 7 -2.03 -18.48 60.89
C LEU A 7 -1.78 -17.10 60.31
N ASN A 8 -0.55 -16.91 59.84
CA ASN A 8 -0.12 -15.72 59.13
C ASN A 8 -0.85 -15.70 57.76
N ASN A 9 -2.01 -15.07 57.75
CA ASN A 9 -2.75 -14.77 56.50
C ASN A 9 -1.99 -13.65 55.78
N ARG A 10 -0.93 -14.02 55.06
CA ARG A 10 -0.31 -13.09 54.09
C ARG A 10 -1.38 -12.77 53.09
N GLY A 11 -2.02 -11.61 53.27
CA GLY A 11 -2.94 -11.04 52.36
C GLY A 11 -2.34 -11.09 50.96
N ARG A 12 -2.92 -11.94 50.11
CA ARG A 12 -2.75 -11.78 48.67
C ARG A 12 -3.27 -10.39 48.38
N GLU A 13 -2.35 -9.45 48.24
CA GLU A 13 -2.69 -8.17 47.64
C GLU A 13 -3.43 -8.46 46.35
N PRO A 14 -4.62 -7.87 46.13
CA PRO A 14 -5.29 -8.03 44.89
C PRO A 14 -4.32 -7.55 43.78
N GLN A 15 -3.82 -8.49 43.00
CA GLN A 15 -3.10 -8.15 41.78
C GLN A 15 -4.09 -7.31 40.96
N ILE A 16 -4.00 -6.00 41.14
CA ILE A 16 -4.68 -5.06 40.29
C ILE A 16 -4.00 -5.26 38.94
N ASN A 17 -4.58 -6.18 38.16
CA ASN A 17 -4.31 -6.27 36.73
C ASN A 17 -4.72 -4.91 36.16
N HIS A 18 -3.80 -3.94 36.24
CA HIS A 18 -3.84 -2.80 35.37
C HIS A 18 -3.78 -3.39 33.98
N LYS A 19 -4.95 -3.73 33.48
CA LYS A 19 -5.15 -4.12 32.08
C LYS A 19 -4.74 -2.91 31.28
N ILE A 20 -3.42 -2.79 31.07
CA ILE A 20 -2.79 -1.73 30.30
C ILE A 20 -3.59 -1.65 29.00
N MET A 21 -4.32 -0.57 28.83
CA MET A 21 -5.08 -0.30 27.63
C MET A 21 -4.05 -0.11 26.51
N SER A 22 -3.66 -1.20 25.87
CA SER A 22 -2.65 -1.15 24.82
C SER A 22 -3.26 -0.50 23.59
N VAL A 23 -2.76 0.68 23.24
CA VAL A 23 -3.06 1.32 21.97
C VAL A 23 -2.28 0.57 20.87
N LYS A 24 -2.97 0.28 19.78
CA LYS A 24 -2.36 -0.34 18.59
C LYS A 24 -2.46 0.61 17.39
N ILE A 25 -1.38 0.66 16.61
CA ILE A 25 -1.42 1.27 15.28
C ILE A 25 -1.82 0.17 14.31
N ARG A 26 -2.98 0.33 13.68
CA ARG A 26 -3.56 -0.69 12.79
C ARG A 26 -4.25 -0.08 11.58
N LEU A 27 -4.57 -0.93 10.62
CA LEU A 27 -5.33 -0.56 9.43
C LEU A 27 -6.83 -0.76 9.66
N GLN A 28 -7.61 0.25 9.31
CA GLN A 28 -9.06 0.16 9.14
C GLN A 28 -9.37 0.09 7.65
N ARG A 29 -10.30 -0.78 7.28
CA ARG A 29 -10.69 -0.96 5.89
C ARG A 29 -11.85 -0.01 5.55
N HIS A 30 -11.63 0.75 4.50
CA HIS A 30 -12.60 1.61 3.84
C HIS A 30 -12.66 1.28 2.34
N GLY A 31 -13.37 2.09 1.56
CA GLY A 31 -13.53 1.87 0.12
C GLY A 31 -14.67 0.91 -0.19
N LYS A 32 -14.80 0.55 -1.47
CA LYS A 32 -15.87 -0.32 -1.98
C LYS A 32 -15.38 -1.74 -2.30
N LYS A 33 -16.33 -2.61 -2.67
CA LYS A 33 -16.03 -3.98 -3.14
C LYS A 33 -15.07 -3.92 -4.34
N GLY A 34 -14.00 -4.70 -4.31
CA GLY A 34 -12.97 -4.72 -5.35
C GLY A 34 -11.94 -3.58 -5.30
N LYS A 35 -12.21 -2.45 -4.62
CA LYS A 35 -11.29 -1.31 -4.48
C LYS A 35 -11.06 -0.97 -3.01
N PRO A 36 -10.25 -1.73 -2.27
CA PRO A 36 -9.97 -1.47 -0.86
C PRO A 36 -9.15 -0.20 -0.69
N PHE A 37 -9.44 0.54 0.36
CA PHE A 37 -8.70 1.71 0.79
C PHE A 37 -8.54 1.62 2.31
N TYR A 38 -7.38 1.95 2.85
CA TYR A 38 -7.12 1.75 4.28
C TYR A 38 -6.71 3.05 4.95
N TRP A 39 -7.22 3.23 6.18
CA TRP A 39 -6.72 4.25 7.08
C TRP A 39 -5.75 3.62 8.08
N VAL A 40 -4.62 4.26 8.28
CA VAL A 40 -3.68 3.94 9.35
C VAL A 40 -4.12 4.73 10.57
N VAL A 41 -4.52 4.05 11.62
CA VAL A 41 -5.09 4.67 12.82
C VAL A 41 -4.45 4.15 14.10
N ALA A 42 -4.38 5.02 15.11
CA ALA A 42 -4.16 4.63 16.49
C ALA A 42 -5.51 4.30 17.13
N ALA A 43 -5.67 3.11 17.64
CA ALA A 43 -6.91 2.65 18.24
C ALA A 43 -6.67 1.74 19.45
N ASP A 44 -7.64 1.67 20.36
CA ASP A 44 -7.63 0.71 21.46
C ASP A 44 -7.64 -0.74 20.90
N ALA A 45 -6.83 -1.60 21.47
CA ALA A 45 -6.72 -3.01 21.09
C ALA A 45 -8.05 -3.78 21.14
N ARG A 46 -8.96 -3.36 22.02
CA ARG A 46 -10.29 -3.98 22.22
C ARG A 46 -11.33 -3.54 21.20
N SER A 47 -11.13 -2.37 20.55
CA SER A 47 -12.12 -1.89 19.58
C SER A 47 -12.16 -2.79 18.34
N LYS A 48 -13.32 -2.90 17.72
CA LYS A 48 -13.50 -3.59 16.43
C LYS A 48 -12.58 -2.97 15.38
N ARG A 49 -12.22 -3.73 14.35
CA ARG A 49 -11.29 -3.28 13.29
C ARG A 49 -11.68 -1.91 12.72
N ASP A 50 -12.92 -1.74 12.31
CA ASP A 50 -13.46 -0.53 11.68
C ASP A 50 -14.28 0.33 12.67
N GLY A 51 -14.06 0.13 13.98
CA GLY A 51 -14.75 0.84 15.06
C GLY A 51 -14.08 2.18 15.42
N LYS A 52 -14.35 2.64 16.65
CA LYS A 52 -13.76 3.90 17.16
C LYS A 52 -12.23 3.82 17.15
N PHE A 53 -11.62 4.89 16.74
CA PHE A 53 -10.17 5.11 16.79
C PHE A 53 -9.87 6.41 17.53
N LEU A 54 -8.65 6.55 18.03
CA LEU A 54 -8.19 7.72 18.75
C LEU A 54 -7.76 8.81 17.76
N GLU A 55 -6.91 8.43 16.81
CA GLU A 55 -6.40 9.37 15.81
C GLU A 55 -6.13 8.66 14.48
N LYS A 56 -6.36 9.37 13.38
CA LYS A 56 -5.96 8.97 12.04
C LYS A 56 -4.55 9.49 11.75
N ILE A 57 -3.62 8.58 11.51
CA ILE A 57 -2.22 8.88 11.25
C ILE A 57 -1.96 9.07 9.75
N GLY A 58 -2.70 8.32 8.92
CA GLY A 58 -2.52 8.40 7.48
C GLY A 58 -3.45 7.52 6.67
N THR A 59 -3.12 7.35 5.39
CA THR A 59 -3.86 6.53 4.44
C THR A 59 -2.94 5.59 3.67
N TYR A 60 -3.48 4.45 3.28
CA TYR A 60 -2.82 3.46 2.44
C TYR A 60 -3.73 3.00 1.32
N ASN A 61 -3.30 3.20 0.08
CA ASN A 61 -4.00 2.77 -1.12
C ASN A 61 -3.19 1.67 -1.84
N PRO A 62 -3.62 0.41 -1.81
CA PRO A 62 -2.95 -0.68 -2.50
C PRO A 62 -3.30 -0.78 -3.99
N ASN A 63 -4.32 -0.03 -4.48
CA ASN A 63 -4.81 -0.16 -5.85
C ASN A 63 -3.87 0.47 -6.90
N THR A 64 -2.86 1.22 -6.46
CA THR A 64 -1.85 1.84 -7.32
C THR A 64 -0.56 1.03 -7.30
N ASN A 65 0.19 1.05 -8.38
CA ASN A 65 1.54 0.46 -8.45
C ASN A 65 2.56 1.54 -8.82
N PRO A 66 3.47 1.91 -7.92
CA PRO A 66 3.58 1.49 -6.51
C PRO A 66 2.41 1.95 -5.64
N ALA A 67 2.15 1.23 -4.54
CA ALA A 67 1.09 1.57 -3.61
C ALA A 67 1.29 2.97 -3.02
N THR A 68 0.21 3.76 -2.95
CA THR A 68 0.26 5.13 -2.41
C THR A 68 0.10 5.09 -0.90
N ILE A 69 1.06 5.66 -0.19
CA ILE A 69 1.07 5.79 1.26
C ILE A 69 1.20 7.27 1.60
N ASP A 70 0.20 7.81 2.27
CA ASP A 70 0.23 9.13 2.85
C ASP A 70 0.20 9.00 4.37
N LEU A 71 1.27 9.44 5.04
CA LEU A 71 1.46 9.24 6.48
C LEU A 71 2.07 10.49 7.10
N ASN A 72 1.44 10.95 8.17
CA ASN A 72 2.03 11.98 9.02
C ASN A 72 3.09 11.33 9.92
N LEU A 73 4.38 11.61 9.63
CA LEU A 73 5.51 11.00 10.33
C LEU A 73 5.56 11.41 11.80
N ASP A 74 5.29 12.68 12.11
CA ASP A 74 5.40 13.20 13.48
C ASP A 74 4.35 12.58 14.39
N LYS A 75 3.11 12.47 13.92
CA LYS A 75 2.04 11.78 14.65
C LYS A 75 2.35 10.31 14.85
N ALA A 76 2.88 9.63 13.82
CA ALA A 76 3.27 8.24 13.92
C ALA A 76 4.35 8.02 14.99
N VAL A 77 5.38 8.86 14.99
CA VAL A 77 6.48 8.81 15.96
C VAL A 77 5.98 9.13 17.38
N GLN A 78 5.11 10.13 17.52
CA GLN A 78 4.49 10.48 18.80
C GLN A 78 3.72 9.29 19.41
N TRP A 79 2.91 8.60 18.60
CA TRP A 79 2.21 7.40 19.08
C TRP A 79 3.15 6.25 19.44
N LEU A 80 4.26 6.08 18.71
CA LEU A 80 5.28 5.10 19.06
C LEU A 80 5.97 5.46 20.39
N HIS A 81 6.26 6.74 20.64
CA HIS A 81 6.80 7.21 21.92
C HIS A 81 5.81 6.99 23.09
N ASN A 82 4.52 7.13 22.83
CA ASN A 82 3.45 6.84 23.78
C ASN A 82 3.23 5.32 23.99
N GLY A 83 4.05 4.47 23.38
CA GLY A 83 3.99 3.02 23.56
C GLY A 83 2.93 2.31 22.71
N ALA A 84 2.39 2.95 21.67
CA ALA A 84 1.47 2.29 20.74
C ALA A 84 2.18 1.18 19.96
N GLN A 85 1.60 -0.02 19.96
CA GLN A 85 2.17 -1.18 19.28
C GLN A 85 1.63 -1.29 17.85
N PRO A 86 2.49 -1.22 16.82
CA PRO A 86 2.05 -1.41 15.45
C PRO A 86 1.76 -2.91 15.17
N THR A 87 0.70 -3.19 14.44
CA THR A 87 0.47 -4.50 13.83
C THR A 87 1.51 -4.74 12.72
N ASP A 88 1.72 -5.99 12.30
CA ASP A 88 2.77 -6.34 11.33
C ASP A 88 2.66 -5.55 10.02
N THR A 89 1.46 -5.43 9.46
CA THR A 89 1.22 -4.63 8.25
C THR A 89 1.46 -3.14 8.50
N ALA A 90 1.01 -2.60 9.63
CA ALA A 90 1.28 -1.20 9.99
C ALA A 90 2.77 -0.96 10.20
N ARG A 91 3.49 -1.91 10.81
CA ARG A 91 4.95 -1.86 10.98
C ARG A 91 5.68 -1.78 9.64
N ALA A 92 5.26 -2.58 8.64
CA ALA A 92 5.82 -2.52 7.29
C ALA A 92 5.60 -1.13 6.64
N ILE A 93 4.41 -0.56 6.78
CA ILE A 93 4.07 0.78 6.26
C ILE A 93 4.88 1.88 6.97
N LEU A 94 4.98 1.82 8.29
CA LEU A 94 5.77 2.76 9.10
C LEU A 94 7.27 2.67 8.76
N SER A 95 7.79 1.46 8.55
CA SER A 95 9.16 1.24 8.11
C SER A 95 9.39 1.80 6.71
N TYR A 96 8.45 1.57 5.79
CA TYR A 96 8.55 2.07 4.42
C TYR A 96 8.65 3.59 4.36
N LYS A 97 7.94 4.32 5.21
CA LYS A 97 7.95 5.78 5.31
C LYS A 97 9.03 6.34 6.25
N GLY A 98 9.77 5.49 6.96
CA GLY A 98 10.86 5.91 7.85
C GLY A 98 10.44 6.31 9.26
N ALA A 99 9.17 6.15 9.65
CA ALA A 99 8.71 6.49 11.00
C ALA A 99 9.40 5.66 12.09
N LEU A 100 9.65 4.37 11.83
CA LEU A 100 10.39 3.52 12.77
C LEU A 100 11.86 3.93 12.88
N LEU A 101 12.48 4.38 11.79
CA LEU A 101 13.84 4.89 11.78
C LEU A 101 13.93 6.16 12.61
N LYS A 102 13.02 7.13 12.38
CA LYS A 102 12.96 8.37 13.16
C LYS A 102 12.80 8.07 14.66
N HIS A 103 11.84 7.21 15.03
CA HIS A 103 11.66 6.78 16.43
C HIS A 103 12.92 6.14 17.02
N HIS A 104 13.67 5.34 16.24
CA HIS A 104 14.92 4.74 16.69
C HIS A 104 16.02 5.78 16.91
N LEU A 105 16.17 6.73 15.98
CA LEU A 105 17.14 7.82 16.07
C LEU A 105 16.84 8.73 17.27
N ASP A 106 15.57 9.09 17.48
CA ASP A 106 15.14 9.85 18.67
C ASP A 106 15.44 9.10 19.97
N GLY A 107 15.33 7.77 19.96
CA GLY A 107 15.75 6.91 21.06
C GLY A 107 17.27 6.99 21.31
N GLY A 108 18.08 7.10 20.26
CA GLY A 108 19.52 7.30 20.32
C GLY A 108 19.90 8.64 20.92
N VAL A 109 19.20 9.71 20.52
CA VAL A 109 19.38 11.06 21.07
C VAL A 109 19.05 11.09 22.56
N ARG A 110 17.93 10.51 22.99
CA ARG A 110 17.55 10.43 24.40
C ARG A 110 18.55 9.67 25.26
N LYS A 111 19.25 8.69 24.69
CA LYS A 111 20.32 7.93 25.37
C LYS A 111 21.67 8.61 25.31
N GLY A 112 21.82 9.76 24.66
CA GLY A 112 23.07 10.48 24.48
C GLY A 112 24.05 9.83 23.49
N ALA A 113 23.62 8.83 22.73
CA ALA A 113 24.47 8.15 21.73
C ALA A 113 24.63 8.93 20.42
N LEU A 114 23.71 9.84 20.13
CA LEU A 114 23.68 10.66 18.91
C LEU A 114 23.30 12.10 19.27
N THR A 115 23.82 13.06 18.51
CA THR A 115 23.30 14.43 18.53
C THR A 115 22.06 14.55 17.65
N GLN A 116 21.21 15.56 17.90
CA GLN A 116 20.00 15.78 17.11
C GLN A 116 20.35 16.00 15.62
N GLU A 117 21.38 16.80 15.35
CA GLU A 117 21.83 17.07 13.98
C GLU A 117 22.24 15.80 13.22
N GLN A 118 22.94 14.88 13.90
CA GLN A 118 23.33 13.59 13.32
C GLN A 118 22.12 12.69 13.05
N ALA A 119 21.12 12.74 13.91
CA ALA A 119 19.89 11.98 13.73
C ALA A 119 19.11 12.49 12.51
N ASP A 120 18.96 13.81 12.40
CA ASP A 120 18.26 14.45 11.28
C ASP A 120 18.99 14.24 9.95
N ALA A 121 20.32 14.34 9.93
CA ALA A 121 21.13 14.06 8.74
C ALA A 121 20.98 12.59 8.27
N LYS A 122 20.98 11.63 9.18
CA LYS A 122 20.77 10.22 8.85
C LYS A 122 19.35 9.95 8.32
N LEU A 123 18.35 10.61 8.89
CA LEU A 123 16.97 10.51 8.43
C LEU A 123 16.82 11.08 7.01
N ALA A 124 17.38 12.27 6.76
CA ALA A 124 17.34 12.93 5.45
C ALA A 124 18.03 12.06 4.37
N ALA A 125 19.24 11.58 4.62
CA ALA A 125 19.96 10.71 3.68
C ALA A 125 19.17 9.44 3.34
N TRP A 126 18.50 8.84 4.34
CA TRP A 126 17.67 7.66 4.10
C TRP A 126 16.42 7.99 3.27
N LEU A 127 15.78 9.14 3.52
CA LEU A 127 14.60 9.59 2.75
C LEU A 127 14.96 9.83 1.28
N ASP A 128 16.09 10.46 1.01
CA ASP A 128 16.59 10.73 -0.34
C ASP A 128 16.90 9.41 -1.10
N GLU A 129 17.60 8.48 -0.45
CA GLU A 129 17.84 7.15 -1.02
C GLU A 129 16.54 6.42 -1.33
N LYS A 130 15.56 6.52 -0.46
CA LYS A 130 14.25 5.90 -0.64
C LYS A 130 13.45 6.55 -1.77
N ALA A 131 13.47 7.88 -1.87
CA ALA A 131 12.83 8.62 -2.95
C ALA A 131 13.39 8.20 -4.31
N ASN A 132 14.73 8.15 -4.44
CA ASN A 132 15.40 7.72 -5.65
C ASN A 132 15.01 6.28 -6.08
N LYS A 133 14.90 5.35 -5.12
CA LYS A 133 14.45 3.97 -5.39
C LYS A 133 13.00 3.91 -5.87
N VAL A 134 12.13 4.73 -5.29
CA VAL A 134 10.71 4.80 -5.68
C VAL A 134 10.56 5.40 -7.08
N ASP A 135 11.29 6.48 -7.37
CA ASP A 135 11.22 7.15 -8.66
C ASP A 135 11.83 6.31 -9.78
N ALA A 136 12.93 5.60 -9.53
CA ALA A 136 13.47 4.61 -10.44
C ALA A 136 12.44 3.50 -10.77
N LYS A 137 11.71 3.02 -9.78
CA LYS A 137 10.63 2.04 -9.98
C LYS A 137 9.48 2.61 -10.81
N LYS A 138 9.03 3.84 -10.53
CA LYS A 138 7.97 4.51 -11.30
C LYS A 138 8.40 4.68 -12.76
N ALA A 139 9.62 5.17 -13.00
CA ALA A 139 10.16 5.33 -14.33
C ALA A 139 10.30 3.99 -15.09
N GLY A 140 10.65 2.90 -14.39
CA GLY A 140 10.66 1.56 -14.97
C GLY A 140 9.29 1.08 -15.38
N LEU A 141 8.26 1.32 -14.55
CA LEU A 141 6.88 0.95 -14.84
C LEU A 141 6.30 1.76 -16.01
N SER A 142 6.53 3.08 -16.06
CA SER A 142 6.04 3.92 -17.17
C SER A 142 6.66 3.49 -18.51
N LYS A 143 7.97 3.21 -18.54
CA LYS A 143 8.63 2.68 -19.73
C LYS A 143 8.09 1.32 -20.18
N ALA A 144 7.79 0.43 -19.21
CA ALA A 144 7.21 -0.87 -19.52
C ALA A 144 5.78 -0.75 -20.09
N ASP A 145 4.98 0.14 -19.51
CA ASP A 145 3.62 0.42 -19.98
C ASP A 145 3.61 1.06 -21.38
N GLU A 146 4.51 2.00 -21.64
CA GLU A 146 4.69 2.62 -22.96
C GLU A 146 5.13 1.59 -24.00
N ALA A 147 6.10 0.73 -23.67
CA ALA A 147 6.55 -0.35 -24.55
C ALA A 147 5.43 -1.36 -24.83
N ALA A 148 4.62 -1.71 -23.83
CA ALA A 148 3.48 -2.59 -24.00
C ALA A 148 2.41 -1.97 -24.91
N LYS A 149 2.08 -0.69 -24.69
CA LYS A 149 1.14 0.07 -25.55
C LYS A 149 1.64 0.18 -26.98
N ALA A 150 2.92 0.47 -27.17
CA ALA A 150 3.51 0.54 -28.52
C ALA A 150 3.48 -0.81 -29.25
N LYS A 151 3.72 -1.91 -28.55
CA LYS A 151 3.58 -3.27 -29.11
C LYS A 151 2.13 -3.60 -29.48
N ALA A 152 1.18 -3.30 -28.58
CA ALA A 152 -0.24 -3.52 -28.84
C ALA A 152 -0.73 -2.71 -30.04
N LEU A 153 -0.32 -1.46 -30.15
CA LEU A 153 -0.71 -0.57 -31.25
C LEU A 153 -0.10 -1.01 -32.59
N LYS A 154 1.11 -1.57 -32.60
CA LYS A 154 1.70 -2.19 -33.81
C LYS A 154 0.94 -3.43 -34.22
N ALA A 155 0.63 -4.32 -33.29
CA ALA A 155 -0.13 -5.53 -33.56
C ALA A 155 -1.57 -5.23 -34.05
N GLU A 156 -2.20 -4.20 -33.50
CA GLU A 156 -3.52 -3.73 -33.93
C GLU A 156 -3.48 -3.16 -35.36
N LYS A 157 -2.47 -2.35 -35.67
CA LYS A 157 -2.28 -1.82 -37.04
C LYS A 157 -2.05 -2.93 -38.05
N GLU A 158 -1.24 -3.93 -37.72
CA GLU A 158 -1.00 -5.09 -38.60
C GLU A 158 -2.26 -5.93 -38.80
N ALA A 159 -3.01 -6.18 -37.70
CA ALA A 159 -4.29 -6.89 -37.81
C ALA A 159 -5.33 -6.13 -38.64
N ASN A 160 -5.38 -4.81 -38.46
CA ASN A 160 -6.30 -3.96 -39.22
C ASN A 160 -5.92 -3.88 -40.70
N ALA A 161 -4.63 -3.76 -41.02
CA ALA A 161 -4.14 -3.80 -42.40
C ALA A 161 -4.46 -5.13 -43.08
N LYS A 162 -4.30 -6.26 -42.40
CA LYS A 162 -4.70 -7.58 -42.92
C LYS A 162 -6.19 -7.67 -43.18
N ARG A 163 -7.00 -7.12 -42.25
CA ARG A 163 -8.48 -7.12 -42.41
C ARG A 163 -8.93 -6.25 -43.60
N ILE A 164 -8.31 -5.08 -43.75
CA ILE A 164 -8.61 -4.19 -44.89
C ILE A 164 -8.19 -4.85 -46.24
N ALA A 165 -7.01 -5.49 -46.28
CA ALA A 165 -6.56 -6.22 -47.45
C ALA A 165 -7.49 -7.37 -47.81
N ALA A 166 -7.92 -8.16 -46.83
CA ALA A 166 -8.89 -9.25 -47.04
C ALA A 166 -10.25 -8.76 -47.53
N GLN A 167 -10.73 -7.62 -46.99
CA GLN A 167 -11.97 -7.00 -47.44
C GLN A 167 -11.87 -6.46 -48.88
N ALA A 168 -10.73 -5.86 -49.24
CA ALA A 168 -10.48 -5.39 -50.60
C ALA A 168 -10.37 -6.54 -51.63
N GLU A 169 -9.83 -7.68 -51.21
CA GLU A 169 -9.74 -8.88 -52.03
C GLU A 169 -11.12 -9.55 -52.22
N ALA A 170 -11.91 -9.61 -51.13
CA ALA A 170 -13.30 -10.10 -51.21
C ALA A 170 -14.20 -9.22 -52.11
N ALA A 171 -14.06 -7.90 -51.98
CA ALA A 171 -14.80 -6.95 -52.85
C ALA A 171 -14.44 -7.10 -54.35
N LYS A 172 -13.15 -7.35 -54.67
CA LYS A 172 -12.74 -7.63 -56.04
C LYS A 172 -13.29 -8.93 -56.60
N VAL A 173 -13.40 -9.97 -55.74
CA VAL A 173 -14.00 -11.25 -56.14
C VAL A 173 -15.49 -11.12 -56.37
N GLU A 174 -16.20 -10.31 -55.59
CA GLU A 174 -17.61 -10.01 -55.77
C GLU A 174 -17.86 -9.22 -57.10
N GLU A 175 -17.02 -8.20 -57.36
CA GLU A 175 -17.10 -7.41 -58.59
C GLU A 175 -16.84 -8.25 -59.85
N VAL A 176 -15.88 -9.19 -59.82
CA VAL A 176 -15.61 -10.13 -60.89
C VAL A 176 -16.77 -11.11 -61.09
N ALA A 177 -17.39 -11.60 -60.01
CA ALA A 177 -18.55 -12.50 -60.08
C ALA A 177 -19.81 -11.81 -60.61
N GLU A 178 -20.01 -10.52 -60.31
CA GLU A 178 -21.11 -9.73 -60.91
C GLU A 178 -20.91 -9.50 -62.41
N VAL A 179 -19.68 -9.21 -62.84
CA VAL A 179 -19.37 -9.02 -64.27
C VAL A 179 -19.51 -10.33 -65.05
N GLU A 180 -19.14 -11.48 -64.50
CA GLU A 180 -19.35 -12.80 -65.14
C GLU A 180 -20.83 -13.17 -65.22
N ALA A 181 -21.62 -12.82 -64.19
CA ALA A 181 -23.06 -13.05 -64.21
C ALA A 181 -23.81 -12.17 -65.22
N GLU A 182 -23.32 -10.97 -65.52
CA GLU A 182 -23.88 -10.06 -66.50
C GLU A 182 -23.56 -10.45 -67.97
N VAL A 183 -22.42 -11.15 -68.18
CA VAL A 183 -22.00 -11.68 -69.49
C VAL A 183 -22.73 -12.97 -69.87
N GLU A 184 -23.23 -13.75 -68.88
CA GLU A 184 -23.92 -15.04 -69.14
C GLU A 184 -25.46 -14.96 -69.25
N ALA A 185 -26.02 -13.74 -69.24
CA ALA A 185 -27.46 -13.53 -69.50
C ALA A 185 -27.72 -13.65 -71.02
N PRO A 186 -28.42 -14.70 -71.51
CA PRO A 186 -28.70 -14.87 -72.92
C PRO A 186 -29.76 -13.82 -73.40
N ALA A 187 -29.40 -13.12 -74.45
CA ALA A 187 -30.34 -12.29 -75.16
C ALA A 187 -31.50 -13.17 -75.70
N VAL A 188 -32.69 -12.93 -75.21
CA VAL A 188 -33.92 -13.43 -75.79
C VAL A 188 -34.61 -12.28 -76.53
#